data_7c59bc21991ea8fe762c27ef5f8a5e2b
#
_entry.id   7c59bc21991ea8fe762c27ef5f8a5e2b
#
_cell.length_a   1.000
_cell.length_b   1.000
_cell.length_c   1.000
_cell.angle_alpha   90.00
_cell.angle_beta   90.00
_cell.angle_gamma   90.00
#
_symmetry.space_group_name_H-M   'P 1'
#
loop_
_entity.id
_entity.type
_entity.pdbx_description
1 polymer ?
#
loop_
_entity_poly.entity_id
_entity_poly.type
_entity_poly.pdbx_seq_one_letter_code
_entity_poly.pdbx_strand_id
1 'polypeptide(L)'
;MLDTNAVRALVDGCSPRLDGWFAEQRCCISAIVVAEIRYGLEKNALNARKRQLVESALARLEVLPWTEACAVVYGRLRAVQARKGRPLGLMDLLIASHALSEGCVLVSADQAFALVEELTLEAW
;
A
#
# COMPACT_ATOMS: atom_id res chain seq x y z
N MET A 1 -4.56 -5.39 2.57
CA MET A 1 -4.18 -4.25 1.67
C MET A 1 -2.69 -4.31 1.41
N LEU A 2 -2.24 -4.29 0.15
CA LEU A 2 -0.82 -4.27 -0.20
C LEU A 2 -0.28 -2.83 -0.19
N ASP A 3 0.93 -2.63 0.35
CA ASP A 3 1.66 -1.38 0.16
C ASP A 3 2.31 -1.29 -1.23
N THR A 4 2.96 -0.19 -1.55
CA THR A 4 3.59 0.02 -2.86
C THR A 4 4.73 -0.96 -3.12
N ASN A 5 5.50 -1.34 -2.10
CA ASN A 5 6.60 -2.28 -2.23
C ASN A 5 6.11 -3.72 -2.40
N ALA A 6 5.04 -4.11 -1.70
CA ALA A 6 4.40 -5.41 -1.88
C ALA A 6 3.83 -5.57 -3.31
N VAL A 7 3.22 -4.51 -3.87
CA VAL A 7 2.76 -4.56 -5.29
C VAL A 7 3.94 -4.71 -6.24
N ARG A 8 5.06 -4.01 -6.00
CA ARG A 8 6.27 -4.17 -6.82
C ARG A 8 6.81 -5.59 -6.74
N ALA A 9 6.90 -6.15 -5.53
CA ALA A 9 7.37 -7.52 -5.32
C ALA A 9 6.45 -8.54 -5.99
N LEU A 10 5.13 -8.33 -5.96
CA LEU A 10 4.16 -9.15 -6.68
C LEU A 10 4.40 -9.10 -8.20
N VAL A 11 4.59 -7.91 -8.78
CA VAL A 11 4.88 -7.76 -10.22
C VAL A 11 6.22 -8.40 -10.62
N ASP A 12 7.18 -8.41 -9.71
CA ASP A 12 8.50 -9.00 -9.91
C ASP A 12 8.54 -10.52 -9.64
N GLY A 13 7.45 -11.09 -9.10
CA GLY A 13 7.40 -12.52 -8.75
C GLY A 13 8.36 -12.87 -7.62
N CYS A 14 8.58 -11.94 -6.67
CA CYS A 14 9.59 -12.10 -5.64
C CYS A 14 9.09 -12.90 -4.42
N SER A 15 7.79 -13.20 -4.33
CA SER A 15 7.20 -13.86 -3.15
C SER A 15 6.08 -14.82 -3.53
N PRO A 16 6.30 -16.15 -3.38
CA PRO A 16 5.24 -17.13 -3.58
C PRO A 16 4.02 -16.90 -2.70
N ARG A 17 4.20 -16.28 -1.53
CA ARG A 17 3.12 -15.93 -0.60
C ARG A 17 2.22 -14.84 -1.18
N LEU A 18 2.79 -13.77 -1.73
CA LEU A 18 2.04 -12.72 -2.44
C LEU A 18 1.32 -13.28 -3.66
N ASP A 19 2.00 -14.12 -4.43
CA ASP A 19 1.43 -14.76 -5.62
C ASP A 19 0.22 -15.62 -5.25
N GLY A 20 0.29 -16.37 -4.14
CA GLY A 20 -0.83 -17.14 -3.60
C GLY A 20 -2.01 -16.28 -3.21
N TRP A 21 -1.81 -15.24 -2.40
CA TRP A 21 -2.88 -14.33 -2.00
C TRP A 21 -3.52 -13.60 -3.19
N PHE A 22 -2.71 -13.22 -4.17
CA PHE A 22 -3.19 -12.58 -5.39
C PHE A 22 -4.03 -13.53 -6.24
N ALA A 23 -3.59 -14.78 -6.40
CA ALA A 23 -4.34 -15.81 -7.12
C ALA A 23 -5.69 -16.12 -6.47
N GLU A 24 -5.75 -16.10 -5.14
CA GLU A 24 -6.96 -16.29 -4.32
C GLU A 24 -7.86 -15.04 -4.26
N GLN A 25 -7.50 -13.96 -4.93
CA GLN A 25 -8.22 -12.67 -4.89
C GLN A 25 -8.38 -12.08 -3.47
N ARG A 26 -7.40 -12.29 -2.61
CA ARG A 26 -7.40 -11.81 -1.21
C ARG A 26 -6.72 -10.47 -1.03
N CYS A 27 -6.32 -9.83 -2.12
CA CYS A 27 -5.55 -8.60 -2.11
C CYS A 27 -6.37 -7.42 -2.60
N CYS A 28 -6.26 -6.31 -1.88
CA CYS A 28 -6.71 -4.99 -2.31
C CYS A 28 -5.58 -3.98 -2.21
N ILE A 29 -5.73 -2.84 -2.85
CA ILE A 29 -4.81 -1.71 -2.76
C ILE A 29 -5.54 -0.41 -2.54
N SER A 30 -4.85 0.54 -1.90
CA SER A 30 -5.31 1.92 -1.78
C SER A 30 -5.21 2.66 -3.12
N ALA A 31 -6.15 3.59 -3.39
CA ALA A 31 -5.99 4.58 -4.47
C ALA A 31 -4.69 5.38 -4.33
N ILE A 32 -4.17 5.55 -3.12
CA ILE A 32 -2.86 6.20 -2.86
C ILE A 32 -1.72 5.35 -3.42
N VAL A 33 -1.75 4.03 -3.21
CA VAL A 33 -0.76 3.09 -3.79
C VAL A 33 -0.80 3.14 -5.31
N VAL A 34 -2.01 3.20 -5.91
CA VAL A 34 -2.15 3.37 -7.37
C VAL A 34 -1.49 4.66 -7.82
N ALA A 35 -1.69 5.78 -7.11
CA ALA A 35 -1.06 7.06 -7.45
C ALA A 35 0.47 7.00 -7.43
N GLU A 36 1.06 6.35 -6.41
CA GLU A 36 2.52 6.15 -6.34
C GLU A 36 3.05 5.28 -7.48
N ILE A 37 2.35 4.19 -7.80
CA ILE A 37 2.72 3.31 -8.90
C ILE A 37 2.63 4.06 -10.24
N ARG A 38 1.54 4.81 -10.48
CA ARG A 38 1.36 5.64 -11.68
C ARG A 38 2.47 6.69 -11.81
N TYR A 39 2.81 7.38 -10.73
CA TYR A 39 3.94 8.31 -10.70
C TYR A 39 5.26 7.60 -11.07
N GLY A 40 5.50 6.40 -10.51
CA GLY A 40 6.68 5.62 -10.84
C GLY A 40 6.75 5.21 -12.32
N LEU A 41 5.61 4.87 -12.93
CA LEU A 41 5.51 4.54 -14.35
C LEU A 41 5.82 5.74 -15.27
N GLU A 42 5.42 6.94 -14.87
CA GLU A 42 5.70 8.16 -15.64
C GLU A 42 7.14 8.67 -15.45
N LYS A 43 7.64 8.61 -14.21
CA LYS A 43 8.98 9.08 -13.88
C LYS A 43 10.09 8.22 -14.49
N ASN A 44 9.90 6.92 -14.56
CA ASN A 44 10.91 5.99 -15.01
C ASN A 44 10.62 5.52 -16.43
N ALA A 45 11.63 5.55 -17.30
CA ALA A 45 11.56 4.99 -18.65
C ALA A 45 11.55 3.45 -18.58
N LEU A 46 10.47 2.86 -18.08
CA LEU A 46 10.31 1.40 -18.03
C LEU A 46 10.15 0.85 -19.45
N ASN A 47 10.73 -0.33 -19.71
CA ASN A 47 10.47 -1.02 -20.95
C ASN A 47 8.98 -1.44 -21.03
N ALA A 48 8.48 -1.62 -22.26
CA ALA A 48 7.08 -1.91 -22.53
C ALA A 48 6.58 -3.17 -21.78
N ARG A 49 7.43 -4.20 -21.68
CA ARG A 49 7.10 -5.45 -20.97
C ARG A 49 6.84 -5.22 -19.49
N LYS A 50 7.70 -4.45 -18.82
CA LYS A 50 7.53 -4.15 -17.39
C LYS A 50 6.29 -3.30 -17.14
N ARG A 51 6.05 -2.30 -17.98
CA ARG A 51 4.83 -1.49 -17.91
C ARG A 51 3.59 -2.36 -18.04
N GLN A 52 3.56 -3.27 -19.00
CA GLN A 52 2.45 -4.20 -19.22
C GLN A 52 2.21 -5.12 -18.02
N LEU A 53 3.26 -5.63 -17.37
CA LEU A 53 3.12 -6.44 -16.15
C LEU A 53 2.48 -5.66 -15.02
N VAL A 54 2.89 -4.40 -14.80
CA VAL A 54 2.30 -3.52 -13.78
C VAL A 54 0.81 -3.27 -14.09
N GLU A 55 0.47 -2.92 -15.34
CA GLU A 55 -0.92 -2.68 -15.75
C GLU A 55 -1.79 -3.93 -15.56
N SER A 56 -1.26 -5.11 -15.91
CA SER A 56 -1.97 -6.37 -15.74
C SER A 56 -2.21 -6.72 -14.27
N ALA A 57 -1.26 -6.42 -13.38
CA ALA A 57 -1.43 -6.60 -11.95
C ALA A 57 -2.48 -5.63 -11.37
N LEU A 58 -2.38 -4.34 -11.72
CA LEU A 58 -3.35 -3.33 -11.27
C LEU A 58 -4.78 -3.63 -11.73
N ALA A 59 -4.96 -4.15 -12.96
CA ALA A 59 -6.28 -4.50 -13.49
C ALA A 59 -6.97 -5.64 -12.73
N ARG A 60 -6.23 -6.44 -11.97
CA ARG A 60 -6.74 -7.58 -11.20
C ARG A 60 -6.85 -7.30 -9.70
N LEU A 61 -6.26 -6.22 -9.21
CA LEU A 61 -6.34 -5.82 -7.81
C LEU A 61 -7.59 -4.96 -7.59
N GLU A 62 -8.29 -5.22 -6.49
CA GLU A 62 -9.34 -4.32 -6.04
C GLU A 62 -8.74 -3.01 -5.54
N VAL A 63 -9.16 -1.90 -6.14
CA VAL A 63 -8.73 -0.56 -5.74
C VAL A 63 -9.77 0.07 -4.83
N LEU A 64 -9.42 0.29 -3.57
CA LEU A 64 -10.28 0.96 -2.61
C LEU A 64 -10.13 2.49 -2.71
N PRO A 65 -11.25 3.24 -2.74
CA PRO A 65 -11.23 4.70 -2.82
C PRO A 65 -10.80 5.31 -1.49
N TRP A 66 -10.01 6.37 -1.53
CA TRP A 66 -9.64 7.14 -0.33
C TRP A 66 -10.76 8.12 0.01
N THR A 67 -11.47 7.86 1.11
CA THR A 67 -12.71 8.54 1.49
C THR A 67 -12.51 9.54 2.63
N GLU A 68 -13.58 10.26 3.02
CA GLU A 68 -13.59 11.12 4.19
C GLU A 68 -13.31 10.33 5.48
N ALA A 69 -13.78 9.09 5.60
CA ALA A 69 -13.47 8.22 6.74
C ALA A 69 -11.95 8.00 6.88
N CYS A 70 -11.24 7.79 5.77
CA CYS A 70 -9.78 7.71 5.75
C CYS A 70 -9.13 9.03 6.20
N ALA A 71 -9.70 10.19 5.81
CA ALA A 71 -9.19 11.50 6.22
C ALA A 71 -9.31 11.73 7.74
N VAL A 72 -10.40 11.28 8.36
CA VAL A 72 -10.59 11.35 9.83
C VAL A 72 -9.51 10.52 10.53
N VAL A 73 -9.28 9.28 10.09
CA VAL A 73 -8.22 8.40 10.66
C VAL A 73 -6.85 9.02 10.45
N TYR A 74 -6.57 9.54 9.26
CA TYR A 74 -5.31 10.22 8.95
C TYR A 74 -5.04 11.41 9.88
N GLY A 75 -6.02 12.29 10.08
CA GLY A 75 -5.86 13.46 10.96
C GLY A 75 -5.49 13.06 12.38
N ARG A 76 -6.17 12.02 12.92
CA ARG A 76 -5.88 11.46 14.24
C ARG A 76 -4.47 10.86 14.31
N LEU A 77 -4.11 9.98 13.38
CA LEU A 77 -2.79 9.33 13.36
C LEU A 77 -1.66 10.33 13.20
N ARG A 78 -1.81 11.29 12.29
CA ARG A 78 -0.80 12.34 12.07
C ARG A 78 -0.54 13.15 13.34
N ALA A 79 -1.59 13.52 14.07
CA ALA A 79 -1.45 14.24 15.33
C ALA A 79 -0.74 13.40 16.41
N VAL A 80 -1.02 12.09 16.49
CA VAL A 80 -0.32 11.16 17.40
C VAL A 80 1.16 11.03 17.03
N GLN A 81 1.47 10.80 15.76
CA GLN A 81 2.85 10.64 15.26
C GLN A 81 3.68 11.91 15.48
N ALA A 82 3.10 13.08 15.24
CA ALA A 82 3.77 14.36 15.49
C ALA A 82 4.16 14.52 16.95
N ARG A 83 3.29 14.14 17.89
CA ARG A 83 3.58 14.19 19.33
C ARG A 83 4.67 13.20 19.76
N LYS A 84 4.78 12.05 19.09
CA LYS A 84 5.82 11.02 19.37
C LYS A 84 7.20 11.39 18.81
N GLY A 85 7.30 12.43 17.97
CA GLY A 85 8.58 12.88 17.38
C GLY A 85 9.20 11.90 16.36
N ARG A 86 8.44 10.91 15.90
CA ARG A 86 8.86 9.90 14.91
C ARG A 86 7.77 9.73 13.85
N PRO A 87 7.53 10.74 13.02
CA PRO A 87 6.49 10.65 12.01
C PRO A 87 6.87 9.67 10.91
N LEU A 88 5.91 8.85 10.49
CA LEU A 88 5.94 8.16 9.20
C LEU A 88 6.04 9.17 8.05
N GLY A 89 6.56 8.75 6.91
CA GLY A 89 6.41 9.49 5.67
C GLY A 89 4.94 9.80 5.38
N LEU A 90 4.65 10.94 4.74
CA LEU A 90 3.25 11.36 4.52
C LEU A 90 2.47 10.34 3.69
N MET A 91 3.10 9.75 2.68
CA MET A 91 2.46 8.73 1.84
C MET A 91 2.19 7.45 2.64
N ASP A 92 3.16 6.98 3.44
CA ASP A 92 2.99 5.81 4.29
C ASP A 92 1.89 6.03 5.32
N LEU A 93 1.80 7.25 5.86
CA LEU A 93 0.73 7.60 6.80
C LEU A 93 -0.65 7.59 6.13
N LEU A 94 -0.76 8.02 4.87
CA LEU A 94 -2.00 7.90 4.08
C LEU A 94 -2.39 6.44 3.88
N ILE A 95 -1.43 5.58 3.50
CA ILE A 95 -1.66 4.14 3.29
C ILE A 95 -2.07 3.46 4.59
N ALA A 96 -1.36 3.73 5.70
CA ALA A 96 -1.68 3.19 7.02
C ALA A 96 -3.09 3.61 7.48
N SER A 97 -3.43 4.88 7.29
CA SER A 97 -4.77 5.41 7.65
C SER A 97 -5.87 4.75 6.84
N HIS A 98 -5.62 4.47 5.57
CA HIS A 98 -6.57 3.78 4.71
C HIS A 98 -6.77 2.33 5.16
N ALA A 99 -5.68 1.59 5.41
CA ALA A 99 -5.76 0.22 5.90
C ALA A 99 -6.56 0.13 7.20
N LEU A 100 -6.32 1.04 8.14
CA LEU A 100 -7.08 1.12 9.40
C LEU A 100 -8.55 1.46 9.18
N SER A 101 -8.86 2.44 8.32
CA SER A 101 -10.23 2.85 8.02
C SER A 101 -11.08 1.72 7.44
N GLU A 102 -10.45 0.87 6.62
CA GLU A 102 -11.09 -0.28 5.96
C GLU A 102 -10.99 -1.58 6.79
N GLY A 103 -10.37 -1.55 7.99
CA GLY A 103 -10.16 -2.74 8.80
C GLY A 103 -9.27 -3.80 8.12
N CYS A 104 -8.39 -3.36 7.24
CA CYS A 104 -7.50 -4.24 6.48
C CYS A 104 -6.21 -4.54 7.24
N VAL A 105 -5.70 -5.76 7.09
CA VAL A 105 -4.28 -6.05 7.37
C VAL A 105 -3.44 -5.34 6.31
N LEU A 106 -2.43 -4.55 6.73
CA LEU A 106 -1.46 -3.97 5.81
C LEU A 106 -0.33 -4.97 5.57
N VAL A 107 -0.12 -5.31 4.30
CA VAL A 107 0.97 -6.20 3.87
C VAL A 107 2.16 -5.34 3.45
N SER A 108 3.21 -5.34 4.25
CA SER A 108 4.41 -4.55 4.04
C SER A 108 5.65 -5.20 4.65
N ALA A 109 6.80 -5.03 3.99
CA ALA A 109 8.12 -5.34 4.55
C ALA A 109 8.75 -4.14 5.29
N ASP A 110 8.15 -2.95 5.20
CA ASP A 110 8.67 -1.74 5.85
C ASP A 110 8.30 -1.70 7.33
N GLN A 111 9.32 -1.82 8.18
CA GLN A 111 9.17 -1.78 9.64
C GLN A 111 8.70 -0.42 10.16
N ALA A 112 8.77 0.64 9.36
CA ALA A 112 8.27 1.95 9.76
C ALA A 112 6.76 1.92 10.08
N PHE A 113 5.98 1.06 9.43
CA PHE A 113 4.56 0.91 9.73
C PHE A 113 4.26 0.39 11.15
N ALA A 114 5.22 -0.28 11.81
CA ALA A 114 5.09 -0.69 13.21
C ALA A 114 4.97 0.50 14.20
N LEU A 115 5.30 1.72 13.76
CA LEU A 115 5.06 2.94 14.53
C LEU A 115 3.57 3.27 14.69
N VAL A 116 2.69 2.63 13.93
CA VAL A 116 1.23 2.74 14.04
C VAL A 116 0.70 1.53 14.82
N GLU A 117 0.62 1.66 16.14
CA GLU A 117 0.31 0.56 17.07
C GLU A 117 -1.03 -0.15 16.80
N GLU A 118 -2.02 0.58 16.23
CA GLU A 118 -3.34 0.03 15.91
C GLU A 118 -3.37 -0.78 14.60
N LEU A 119 -2.31 -0.70 13.80
CA LEU A 119 -2.26 -1.31 12.47
C LEU A 119 -1.85 -2.77 12.56
N THR A 120 -2.66 -3.65 11.99
CA THR A 120 -2.26 -5.05 11.82
C THR A 120 -1.35 -5.15 10.60
N LEU A 121 -0.10 -5.58 10.83
CA LEU A 121 0.91 -5.75 9.78
C LEU A 121 1.14 -7.22 9.50
N GLU A 122 1.40 -7.52 8.24
CA GLU A 122 1.85 -8.84 7.80
C GLU A 122 2.99 -8.68 6.79
N ALA A 123 4.09 -9.41 7.01
CA ALA A 123 5.21 -9.46 6.07
C ALA A 123 4.96 -10.49 4.96
N TRP A 124 5.57 -10.25 3.80
CA TRP A 124 5.49 -11.12 2.61
C TRP A 124 6.83 -11.72 2.21
#